data_45f6dfcbc2dce4ba37e4d878f3d6e1fd
#
_entry.id   45f6dfcbc2dce4ba37e4d878f3d6e1fd
#
_cell.length_a   1.000
_cell.length_b   1.000
_cell.length_c   1.000
_cell.angle_alpha   90.00
_cell.angle_beta   90.00
_cell.angle_gamma   90.00
#
_symmetry.space_group_name_H-M   'P 1'
#
loop_
_entity.id
_entity.type
_entity.pdbx_description
1 polymer ?
#
loop_
_entity_poly.entity_id
_entity_poly.type
_entity_poly.pdbx_seq_one_letter_code
_entity_poly.pdbx_strand_id
1 'polypeptide(L)'
;MKKCNCKIMNTLGKYQKIWPWIGVAGYAVDGAEAVLKHTKWGKAHYKLRMLIHGAGAGLLCLGAGVHTVQAFATGRADVPSVVSGSVIGSGILGLNYTHAAAKKIGPKQARVMHRVFCGVTGLGMAMHVFAVRQPKQ
;
A
#
# COMPACT_ATOMS: atom_id res chain seq x y z
N MET A 1 -10.07 -10.35 -26.63
CA MET A 1 -8.94 -10.69 -25.73
C MET A 1 -9.16 -12.08 -25.19
N LYS A 2 -8.23 -13.05 -25.44
CA LYS A 2 -8.31 -14.42 -24.86
C LYS A 2 -8.17 -14.31 -23.34
N LYS A 3 -9.18 -14.77 -22.59
CA LYS A 3 -9.11 -14.88 -21.14
C LYS A 3 -7.92 -15.78 -20.80
N CYS A 4 -6.92 -15.25 -20.13
CA CYS A 4 -5.80 -16.03 -19.65
C CYS A 4 -6.35 -16.99 -18.55
N ASN A 5 -6.46 -18.25 -18.90
CA ASN A 5 -7.03 -19.30 -18.03
C ASN A 5 -5.95 -19.81 -17.05
N CYS A 6 -5.18 -18.90 -16.48
CA CYS A 6 -4.13 -19.24 -15.52
C CYS A 6 -4.77 -19.63 -14.18
N LYS A 7 -4.52 -20.86 -13.74
CA LYS A 7 -5.05 -21.41 -12.47
C LYS A 7 -4.76 -20.49 -11.27
N ILE A 8 -3.61 -19.82 -11.30
CA ILE A 8 -3.21 -18.85 -10.28
C ILE A 8 -4.16 -17.65 -10.26
N MET A 9 -4.49 -17.08 -11.44
CA MET A 9 -5.39 -15.94 -11.54
C MET A 9 -6.81 -16.26 -11.07
N ASN A 10 -7.30 -17.48 -11.34
CA ASN A 10 -8.59 -17.94 -10.85
C ASN A 10 -8.60 -18.08 -9.32
N THR A 11 -7.53 -18.63 -8.73
CA THR A 11 -7.38 -18.75 -7.28
C THR A 11 -7.31 -17.39 -6.62
N LEU A 12 -6.49 -16.48 -7.13
CA LEU A 12 -6.41 -15.10 -6.64
C LEU A 12 -7.74 -14.36 -6.76
N GLY A 13 -8.49 -14.57 -7.86
CA GLY A 13 -9.81 -13.98 -8.11
C GLY A 13 -10.86 -14.37 -7.06
N LYS A 14 -10.77 -15.60 -6.52
CA LYS A 14 -11.63 -16.06 -5.44
C LYS A 14 -11.52 -15.19 -4.18
N TYR A 15 -10.33 -14.61 -3.94
CA TYR A 15 -10.03 -13.80 -2.79
C TYR A 15 -9.96 -12.29 -3.11
N GLN A 16 -10.49 -11.86 -4.25
CA GLN A 16 -10.40 -10.47 -4.72
C GLN A 16 -10.84 -9.43 -3.70
N LYS A 17 -11.87 -9.74 -2.89
CA LYS A 17 -12.39 -8.83 -1.85
C LYS A 17 -11.48 -8.72 -0.63
N ILE A 18 -10.53 -9.63 -0.44
CA ILE A 18 -9.64 -9.68 0.74
C ILE A 18 -8.39 -8.83 0.52
N TRP A 19 -7.88 -8.76 -0.71
CA TRP A 19 -6.62 -8.06 -1.01
C TRP A 19 -6.58 -6.59 -0.58
N PRO A 20 -7.63 -5.78 -0.80
CA PRO A 20 -7.66 -4.40 -0.32
C PRO A 20 -7.52 -4.31 1.19
N TRP A 21 -8.13 -5.24 1.93
CA TRP A 21 -8.06 -5.27 3.40
C TRP A 21 -6.67 -5.67 3.90
N ILE A 22 -5.96 -6.54 3.18
CA ILE A 22 -4.54 -6.85 3.47
C ILE A 22 -3.70 -5.58 3.34
N GLY A 23 -3.93 -4.78 2.29
CA GLY A 23 -3.27 -3.50 2.11
C GLY A 23 -3.59 -2.49 3.23
N VAL A 24 -4.86 -2.40 3.65
CA VAL A 24 -5.29 -1.56 4.79
C VAL A 24 -4.62 -2.02 6.09
N ALA A 25 -4.57 -3.33 6.35
CA ALA A 25 -3.89 -3.87 7.53
C ALA A 25 -2.40 -3.52 7.53
N GLY A 26 -1.71 -3.64 6.38
CA GLY A 26 -0.33 -3.22 6.22
C GLY A 26 -0.13 -1.73 6.54
N TYR A 27 -1.00 -0.86 6.03
CA TYR A 27 -0.95 0.56 6.30
C TYR A 27 -1.21 0.88 7.78
N ALA A 28 -2.14 0.17 8.43
CA ALA A 28 -2.41 0.31 9.86
C ALA A 28 -1.21 -0.12 10.72
N VAL A 29 -0.50 -1.17 10.33
CA VAL A 29 0.74 -1.63 11.00
C VAL A 29 1.83 -0.55 10.89
N ASP A 30 2.00 0.08 9.73
CA ASP A 30 2.94 1.19 9.56
C ASP A 30 2.53 2.42 10.38
N GLY A 31 1.24 2.70 10.46
CA GLY A 31 0.71 3.76 11.33
C GLY A 31 0.99 3.51 12.81
N ALA A 32 0.81 2.28 13.27
CA ALA A 32 1.14 1.87 14.64
C ALA A 32 2.65 2.01 14.92
N GLU A 33 3.52 1.61 14.00
CA GLU A 33 4.97 1.83 14.09
C GLU A 33 5.30 3.32 14.23
N ALA A 34 4.64 4.17 13.44
CA ALA A 34 4.84 5.61 13.48
C ALA A 34 4.49 6.23 14.86
N VAL A 35 3.56 5.64 15.61
CA VAL A 35 3.25 6.03 16.99
C VAL A 35 4.28 5.44 17.96
N LEU A 36 4.61 4.15 17.81
CA LEU A 36 5.55 3.45 18.68
C LEU A 36 6.93 4.11 18.74
N LYS A 37 7.41 4.71 17.65
CA LYS A 37 8.72 5.39 17.62
C LYS A 37 8.85 6.54 18.63
N HIS A 38 7.74 7.11 19.10
CA HIS A 38 7.73 8.18 20.09
C HIS A 38 7.71 7.67 21.52
N THR A 39 7.44 6.38 21.73
CA THR A 39 7.43 5.76 23.06
C THR A 39 8.83 5.39 23.55
N LYS A 40 9.00 5.24 24.86
CA LYS A 40 10.26 4.74 25.46
C LYS A 40 10.58 3.34 24.93
N TRP A 41 9.57 2.47 24.86
CA TRP A 41 9.72 1.11 24.34
C TRP A 41 10.17 1.09 22.88
N GLY A 42 9.53 1.86 22.02
CA GLY A 42 9.87 1.89 20.60
C GLY A 42 11.25 2.48 20.31
N LYS A 43 11.75 3.38 21.17
CA LYS A 43 13.14 3.87 21.11
C LYS A 43 14.14 2.79 21.50
N ALA A 44 13.82 2.00 22.53
CA ALA A 44 14.67 0.91 22.99
C ALA A 44 14.71 -0.28 22.00
N HIS A 45 13.62 -0.53 21.26
CA HIS A 45 13.47 -1.68 20.37
C HIS A 45 13.51 -1.29 18.89
N TYR A 46 14.45 -0.47 18.48
CA TYR A 46 14.56 0.04 17.12
C TYR A 46 14.54 -1.05 16.03
N LYS A 47 15.31 -2.13 16.22
CA LYS A 47 15.38 -3.23 15.23
C LYS A 47 14.03 -3.91 15.03
N LEU A 48 13.31 -4.21 16.13
CA LEU A 48 11.98 -4.83 16.07
C LEU A 48 10.98 -3.89 15.39
N ARG A 49 11.05 -2.61 15.70
CA ARG A 49 10.21 -1.59 15.08
C ARG A 49 10.43 -1.50 13.57
N MET A 50 11.69 -1.56 13.11
CA MET A 50 11.99 -1.59 11.67
C MET A 50 11.50 -2.86 10.99
N LEU A 51 11.47 -4.00 11.69
CA LEU A 51 10.87 -5.23 11.19
C LEU A 51 9.35 -5.09 11.03
N ILE A 52 8.67 -4.49 12.01
CA ILE A 52 7.23 -4.19 11.97
C ILE A 52 6.92 -3.28 10.78
N HIS A 53 7.69 -2.21 10.60
CA HIS A 53 7.56 -1.32 9.44
C HIS A 53 7.73 -2.06 8.10
N GLY A 54 8.78 -2.88 7.97
CA GLY A 54 8.99 -3.68 6.76
C GLY A 54 7.85 -4.66 6.47
N ALA A 55 7.30 -5.29 7.51
CA ALA A 55 6.15 -6.18 7.39
C ALA A 55 4.89 -5.41 6.95
N GLY A 56 4.61 -4.24 7.55
CA GLY A 56 3.50 -3.37 7.17
C GLY A 56 3.59 -2.93 5.72
N ALA A 57 4.75 -2.42 5.32
CA ALA A 57 5.00 -2.02 3.93
C ALA A 57 4.87 -3.19 2.94
N GLY A 58 5.34 -4.38 3.31
CA GLY A 58 5.19 -5.60 2.51
C GLY A 58 3.73 -5.99 2.32
N LEU A 59 2.93 -5.99 3.37
CA LEU A 59 1.49 -6.26 3.31
C LEU A 59 0.74 -5.21 2.48
N LEU A 60 1.10 -3.94 2.61
CA LEU A 60 0.54 -2.84 1.81
C LEU A 60 0.80 -3.07 0.32
N CYS A 61 2.05 -3.31 -0.05
CA CYS A 61 2.44 -3.55 -1.44
C CYS A 61 1.78 -4.82 -2.02
N LEU A 62 1.73 -5.90 -1.23
CA LEU A 62 1.10 -7.15 -1.64
C LEU A 62 -0.40 -6.95 -1.87
N GLY A 63 -1.11 -6.37 -0.90
CA GLY A 63 -2.55 -6.17 -0.98
C GLY A 63 -2.96 -5.28 -2.13
N ALA A 64 -2.35 -4.10 -2.25
CA ALA A 64 -2.63 -3.15 -3.32
C ALA A 64 -2.17 -3.68 -4.69
N GLY A 65 -0.98 -4.28 -4.77
CA GLY A 65 -0.41 -4.79 -6.01
C GLY A 65 -1.21 -5.94 -6.58
N VAL A 66 -1.52 -6.97 -5.77
CA VAL A 66 -2.31 -8.13 -6.22
C VAL A 66 -3.71 -7.69 -6.65
N HIS A 67 -4.37 -6.82 -5.88
CA HIS A 67 -5.70 -6.33 -6.27
C HIS A 67 -5.68 -5.58 -7.60
N THR A 68 -4.70 -4.70 -7.79
CA THR A 68 -4.55 -3.93 -9.03
C THR A 68 -4.30 -4.86 -10.23
N VAL A 69 -3.34 -5.78 -10.12
CA VAL A 69 -3.03 -6.74 -11.20
C VAL A 69 -4.25 -7.58 -11.55
N GLN A 70 -5.00 -8.05 -10.55
CA GLN A 70 -6.22 -8.83 -10.79
C GLN A 70 -7.30 -8.01 -11.50
N ALA A 71 -7.52 -6.75 -11.09
CA ALA A 71 -8.52 -5.89 -11.70
C ALA A 71 -8.25 -5.72 -13.19
N PHE A 72 -7.00 -5.48 -13.59
CA PHE A 72 -6.60 -5.38 -14.99
C PHE A 72 -6.68 -6.72 -15.73
N ALA A 73 -6.15 -7.80 -15.14
CA ALA A 73 -6.11 -9.11 -15.81
C ALA A 73 -7.51 -9.71 -16.03
N THR A 74 -8.47 -9.39 -15.17
CA THR A 74 -9.85 -9.87 -15.28
C THR A 74 -10.77 -8.93 -16.05
N GLY A 75 -10.27 -7.78 -16.52
CA GLY A 75 -11.07 -6.75 -17.20
C GLY A 75 -12.12 -6.08 -16.29
N ARG A 76 -11.93 -6.16 -14.97
CA ARG A 76 -12.83 -5.58 -13.95
C ARG A 76 -12.30 -4.24 -13.39
N ALA A 77 -11.26 -3.70 -14.01
CA ALA A 77 -10.73 -2.40 -13.63
C ALA A 77 -11.76 -1.32 -13.99
N ASP A 78 -12.43 -0.78 -12.98
CA ASP A 78 -13.27 0.40 -13.11
C ASP A 78 -12.46 1.67 -12.84
N VAL A 79 -12.99 2.82 -13.26
CA VAL A 79 -12.30 4.11 -13.12
C VAL A 79 -11.91 4.41 -11.67
N PRO A 80 -12.80 4.24 -10.66
CA PRO A 80 -12.43 4.46 -9.26
C PRO A 80 -11.28 3.58 -8.78
N SER A 81 -11.25 2.31 -9.17
CA SER A 81 -10.16 1.38 -8.81
C SER A 81 -8.84 1.76 -9.48
N VAL A 82 -8.89 2.19 -10.74
CA VAL A 82 -7.69 2.66 -11.46
C VAL A 82 -7.14 3.93 -10.82
N VAL A 83 -8.00 4.91 -10.53
CA VAL A 83 -7.58 6.17 -9.91
C VAL A 83 -6.98 5.93 -8.53
N SER A 84 -7.68 5.18 -7.67
CA SER A 84 -7.18 4.88 -6.31
C SER A 84 -5.88 4.06 -6.35
N GLY A 85 -5.78 3.08 -7.24
CA GLY A 85 -4.57 2.29 -7.45
C GLY A 85 -3.39 3.15 -7.92
N SER A 86 -3.64 4.11 -8.81
CA SER A 86 -2.61 5.06 -9.28
C SER A 86 -2.12 5.98 -8.15
N VAL A 87 -3.02 6.44 -7.29
CA VAL A 87 -2.66 7.26 -6.12
C VAL A 87 -1.80 6.46 -5.13
N ILE A 88 -2.19 5.21 -4.82
CA ILE A 88 -1.40 4.30 -3.98
C ILE A 88 -0.01 4.06 -4.60
N GLY A 89 0.03 3.71 -5.88
CA GLY A 89 1.27 3.45 -6.61
C GLY A 89 2.21 4.65 -6.60
N SER A 90 1.70 5.85 -6.83
CA SER A 90 2.47 7.09 -6.77
C SER A 90 3.04 7.34 -5.37
N GLY A 91 2.23 7.07 -4.32
CA GLY A 91 2.68 7.18 -2.94
C GLY A 91 3.82 6.20 -2.63
N ILE A 92 3.68 4.93 -3.00
CA ILE A 92 4.71 3.89 -2.79
C ILE A 92 6.00 4.22 -3.57
N LEU A 93 5.89 4.65 -4.83
CA LEU A 93 7.04 5.06 -5.63
C LEU A 93 7.76 6.26 -5.00
N GLY A 94 7.00 7.25 -4.51
CA GLY A 94 7.55 8.41 -3.80
C GLY A 94 8.25 8.03 -2.51
N LEU A 95 7.73 7.07 -1.75
CA LEU A 95 8.40 6.52 -0.55
C LEU A 95 9.73 5.86 -0.91
N ASN A 96 9.75 4.99 -1.93
CA ASN A 96 10.97 4.35 -2.40
C ASN A 96 12.01 5.37 -2.89
N TYR A 97 11.56 6.37 -3.68
CA TYR A 97 12.43 7.46 -4.11
C TYR A 97 13.02 8.23 -2.91
N THR A 98 12.20 8.53 -1.92
CA THR A 98 12.65 9.24 -0.71
C THR A 98 13.73 8.47 0.02
N HIS A 99 13.59 7.15 0.16
CA HIS A 99 14.63 6.30 0.76
C HIS A 99 15.91 6.28 -0.06
N ALA A 100 15.81 6.09 -1.37
CA ALA A 100 16.97 6.07 -2.27
C ALA A 100 17.69 7.42 -2.32
N ALA A 101 16.95 8.51 -2.30
CA ALA A 101 17.49 9.88 -2.41
C ALA A 101 17.90 10.49 -1.05
N ALA A 102 17.61 9.87 0.08
CA ALA A 102 17.76 10.46 1.42
C ALA A 102 19.16 11.04 1.69
N LYS A 103 20.21 10.37 1.21
CA LYS A 103 21.60 10.87 1.34
C LYS A 103 21.86 12.13 0.53
N LYS A 104 21.17 12.31 -0.61
CA LYS A 104 21.35 13.46 -1.51
C LYS A 104 20.53 14.67 -1.08
N ILE A 105 19.27 14.45 -0.68
CA ILE A 105 18.33 15.54 -0.32
C ILE A 105 18.44 15.96 1.15
N GLY A 106 19.14 15.20 1.96
CA GLY A 106 19.33 15.46 3.37
C GLY A 106 18.17 15.01 4.27
N PRO A 107 18.44 14.81 5.58
CA PRO A 107 17.50 14.14 6.49
C PRO A 107 16.22 14.94 6.77
N LYS A 108 16.26 16.27 6.68
CA LYS A 108 15.09 17.12 6.90
C LYS A 108 14.09 16.97 5.75
N GLN A 109 14.57 17.11 4.51
CA GLN A 109 13.73 16.97 3.31
C GLN A 109 13.22 15.54 3.16
N ALA A 110 14.06 14.53 3.37
CA ALA A 110 13.65 13.13 3.33
C ALA A 110 12.48 12.84 4.29
N ARG A 111 12.51 13.37 5.52
CA ARG A 111 11.41 13.21 6.48
C ARG A 111 10.13 13.89 6.02
N VAL A 112 10.20 15.08 5.44
CA VAL A 112 9.02 15.78 4.92
C VAL A 112 8.42 14.99 3.76
N MET A 113 9.23 14.63 2.78
CA MET A 113 8.79 13.85 1.62
C MET A 113 8.19 12.50 2.03
N HIS A 114 8.82 11.79 2.95
CA HIS A 114 8.30 10.53 3.48
C HIS A 114 6.88 10.72 4.06
N ARG A 115 6.65 11.75 4.87
CA ARG A 115 5.32 12.04 5.44
C ARG A 115 4.28 12.37 4.37
N VAL A 116 4.66 13.16 3.36
CA VAL A 116 3.78 13.51 2.24
C VAL A 116 3.36 12.24 1.49
N PHE A 117 4.31 11.39 1.13
CA PHE A 117 3.99 10.15 0.39
C PHE A 117 3.26 9.11 1.24
N CYS A 118 3.49 9.04 2.56
CA CYS A 118 2.63 8.29 3.46
C CYS A 118 1.18 8.81 3.40
N GLY A 119 0.97 10.12 3.44
CA GLY A 119 -0.35 10.72 3.33
C GLY A 119 -1.03 10.42 1.98
N VAL A 120 -0.28 10.52 0.87
CA VAL A 120 -0.78 10.16 -0.47
C VAL A 120 -1.18 8.69 -0.53
N THR A 121 -0.35 7.79 -0.01
CA THR A 121 -0.67 6.36 0.06
C THR A 121 -1.93 6.11 0.89
N GLY A 122 -2.05 6.73 2.06
CA GLY A 122 -3.22 6.62 2.92
C GLY A 122 -4.51 7.11 2.27
N LEU A 123 -4.45 8.25 1.57
CA LEU A 123 -5.56 8.77 0.79
C LEU A 123 -5.99 7.78 -0.29
N GLY A 124 -5.02 7.26 -1.07
CA GLY A 124 -5.28 6.26 -2.09
C GLY A 124 -5.92 4.98 -1.51
N MET A 125 -5.45 4.51 -0.34
CA MET A 125 -6.05 3.36 0.34
C MET A 125 -7.49 3.63 0.79
N ALA A 126 -7.77 4.81 1.35
CA ALA A 126 -9.13 5.21 1.71
C ALA A 126 -10.06 5.20 0.48
N MET A 127 -9.64 5.86 -0.60
CA MET A 127 -10.38 5.87 -1.87
C MET A 127 -10.61 4.44 -2.39
N HIS A 128 -9.61 3.57 -2.29
CA HIS A 128 -9.68 2.19 -2.78
C HIS A 128 -10.71 1.36 -2.00
N VAL A 129 -10.74 1.48 -0.67
CA VAL A 129 -11.75 0.82 0.16
C VAL A 129 -13.15 1.30 -0.17
N PHE A 130 -13.34 2.60 -0.39
CA PHE A 130 -14.64 3.14 -0.80
C PHE A 130 -15.04 2.64 -2.19
N ALA A 131 -14.12 2.60 -3.16
CA ALA A 131 -14.39 2.09 -4.51
C ALA A 131 -14.82 0.61 -4.50
N VAL A 132 -14.17 -0.22 -3.67
CA VAL A 132 -14.47 -1.66 -3.57
C VAL A 132 -15.80 -1.94 -2.86
N ARG A 133 -16.23 -1.04 -1.96
CA ARG A 133 -17.51 -1.19 -1.22
C ARG A 133 -18.74 -0.83 -2.04
N GLN A 134 -18.60 -0.07 -3.13
CA GLN A 134 -19.75 0.28 -3.96
C GLN A 134 -20.33 -1.00 -4.59
N PRO A 135 -21.62 -1.31 -4.36
CA PRO A 135 -22.27 -2.41 -5.08
C PRO A 135 -22.25 -2.05 -6.57
N LYS A 136 -21.76 -2.97 -7.41
CA LYS A 136 -21.86 -2.80 -8.86
C LYS A 136 -23.35 -2.83 -9.20
N GLN A 137 -23.90 -1.68 -9.60
CA GLN A 137 -25.20 -1.59 -10.24
C GLN A 137 -25.18 -2.30 -11.58
#